data_0fa0e721f65537e6d041c5b75d526ee3
#
_entry.id   0fa0e721f65537e6d041c5b75d526ee3
#
_cell.length_a   1.000
_cell.length_b   1.000
_cell.length_c   1.000
_cell.angle_alpha   90.00
_cell.angle_beta   90.00
_cell.angle_gamma   90.00
#
_symmetry.space_group_name_H-M   'P 1'
#
loop_
_entity.id
_entity.type
_entity.pdbx_description
1 polymer ?
#
loop_
_entity_poly.entity_id
_entity_poly.type
_entity_poly.pdbx_seq_one_letter_code
_entity_poly.pdbx_strand_id
1 'polypeptide(L)'
;MNWYAIHTRSRHEKHVDSFLSERGIETFLPLVHTLSRRKDRKKYVDFPLFPGYMFVHADKERLFDVKYTRGVTRIIGTDLDEPTPIPEKQILDIKTIMESDVKLDPFPYIKKGRAVRVKSGPLKGLEGVLVERKGLYKLVIRIDLLQKGAAAEVYISDVEPI
;
A
#
# COMPACT_ATOMS: atom_id res chain seq x y z
N MET A 1 7.96 12.80 -12.93
CA MET A 1 7.01 12.51 -11.84
C MET A 1 7.38 11.22 -11.13
N ASN A 2 7.28 11.24 -9.81
CA ASN A 2 7.56 10.06 -8.97
C ASN A 2 6.44 9.84 -7.96
N TRP A 3 6.36 8.63 -7.43
CA TRP A 3 5.51 8.31 -6.31
C TRP A 3 6.21 8.63 -5.00
N TYR A 4 5.48 9.24 -4.09
CA TYR A 4 5.94 9.56 -2.74
C TYR A 4 4.92 9.08 -1.73
N ALA A 5 5.38 8.70 -0.54
CA ALA A 5 4.50 8.41 0.58
C ALA A 5 4.35 9.65 1.45
N ILE A 6 3.15 9.87 1.94
CA ILE A 6 2.87 10.92 2.91
C ILE A 6 2.26 10.32 4.16
N HIS A 7 2.60 10.90 5.30
CA HIS A 7 1.97 10.59 6.57
C HIS A 7 0.88 11.62 6.83
N THR A 8 -0.28 11.14 7.24
CA THR A 8 -1.44 11.99 7.54
C THR A 8 -1.78 11.92 9.02
N ARG A 9 -2.56 12.88 9.49
CA ARG A 9 -3.18 12.76 10.80
C ARG A 9 -4.11 11.56 10.82
N SER A 10 -4.27 10.96 12.02
CA SER A 10 -5.16 9.82 12.21
C SER A 10 -6.56 10.11 11.67
N ARG A 11 -7.10 9.17 10.88
CA ARG A 11 -8.44 9.25 10.26
C ARG A 11 -8.63 10.41 9.27
N HIS A 12 -7.54 11.02 8.79
CA HIS A 12 -7.61 12.10 7.80
C HIS A 12 -7.23 11.65 6.39
N GLU A 13 -6.93 10.37 6.18
CA GLU A 13 -6.47 9.86 4.88
C GLU A 13 -7.45 10.20 3.75
N LYS A 14 -8.74 9.94 3.95
CA LYS A 14 -9.77 10.21 2.93
C LYS A 14 -9.96 11.71 2.66
N HIS A 15 -9.84 12.55 3.68
CA HIS A 15 -9.92 13.99 3.53
C HIS A 15 -8.73 14.53 2.73
N VAL A 16 -7.53 14.06 3.05
CA VAL A 16 -6.32 14.45 2.33
C VAL A 16 -6.40 14.00 0.88
N ASP A 17 -6.86 12.79 0.63
CA ASP A 17 -7.08 12.27 -0.72
C ASP A 17 -7.99 13.20 -1.54
N SER A 18 -9.12 13.61 -0.97
CA SER A 18 -10.05 14.54 -1.61
C SER A 18 -9.42 15.90 -1.88
N PHE A 19 -8.72 16.48 -0.92
CA PHE A 19 -8.07 17.79 -1.07
C PHE A 19 -7.01 17.78 -2.17
N LEU A 20 -6.19 16.74 -2.23
CA LEU A 20 -5.14 16.63 -3.24
C LEU A 20 -5.73 16.36 -4.63
N SER A 21 -6.72 15.49 -4.72
CA SER A 21 -7.40 15.19 -5.99
C SER A 21 -8.08 16.43 -6.57
N GLU A 22 -8.72 17.26 -5.75
CA GLU A 22 -9.33 18.53 -6.17
C GLU A 22 -8.29 19.51 -6.74
N ARG A 23 -7.03 19.41 -6.30
CA ARG A 23 -5.92 20.23 -6.80
C ARG A 23 -5.22 19.63 -8.02
N GLY A 24 -5.75 18.54 -8.56
CA GLY A 24 -5.19 17.88 -9.73
C GLY A 24 -3.93 17.05 -9.45
N ILE A 25 -3.69 16.68 -8.20
CA ILE A 25 -2.59 15.79 -7.83
C ILE A 25 -3.09 14.36 -7.81
N GLU A 26 -2.41 13.48 -8.57
CA GLU A 26 -2.76 12.07 -8.58
C GLU A 26 -2.43 11.44 -7.23
N THR A 27 -3.38 10.72 -6.65
CA THR A 27 -3.26 10.08 -5.36
C THR A 27 -3.54 8.60 -5.46
N PHE A 28 -3.01 7.84 -4.51
CA PHE A 28 -3.37 6.45 -4.30
C PHE A 28 -3.52 6.21 -2.80
N LEU A 29 -4.76 5.96 -2.40
CA LEU A 29 -5.11 5.57 -1.03
C LEU A 29 -5.67 4.15 -1.08
N PRO A 30 -4.82 3.12 -0.86
CA PRO A 30 -5.32 1.75 -0.87
C PRO A 30 -6.21 1.50 0.33
N LEU A 31 -7.43 1.05 0.06
CA LEU A 31 -8.44 0.75 1.07
C LEU A 31 -8.77 -0.73 1.05
N VAL A 32 -8.93 -1.31 2.23
CA VAL A 32 -9.43 -2.67 2.38
C VAL A 32 -10.84 -2.64 2.94
N HIS A 33 -11.71 -3.48 2.38
CA HIS A 33 -13.09 -3.59 2.81
C HIS A 33 -13.17 -4.63 3.92
N THR A 34 -13.48 -4.21 5.13
CA THR A 34 -13.47 -5.07 6.30
C THR A 34 -14.61 -4.74 7.25
N LEU A 35 -14.94 -5.69 8.13
CA LEU A 35 -15.93 -5.47 9.18
C LEU A 35 -15.40 -4.45 10.20
N SER A 36 -16.25 -3.50 10.57
CA SER A 36 -15.95 -2.56 11.62
C SER A 36 -15.64 -3.29 12.93
N ARG A 37 -14.60 -2.83 13.66
CA ARG A 37 -14.25 -3.36 14.97
C ARG A 37 -15.21 -2.92 16.08
N ARG A 38 -16.19 -2.07 15.77
CA ARG A 38 -17.20 -1.66 16.73
C ARG A 38 -18.14 -2.82 17.05
N LYS A 39 -18.25 -3.16 18.31
CA LYS A 39 -19.11 -4.26 18.79
C LYS A 39 -20.60 -3.97 18.60
N ASP A 40 -20.99 -2.71 18.50
CA ASP A 40 -22.37 -2.24 18.39
C ASP A 40 -22.90 -2.15 16.95
N ARG A 41 -22.01 -2.20 15.95
CA ARG A 41 -22.35 -2.12 14.53
C ARG A 41 -21.49 -3.06 13.69
N LYS A 42 -22.10 -4.11 13.20
CA LYS A 42 -21.49 -5.01 12.20
C LYS A 42 -21.65 -4.40 10.82
N LYS A 43 -20.89 -3.34 10.51
CA LYS A 43 -20.84 -2.73 9.17
C LYS A 43 -19.51 -3.01 8.52
N TYR A 44 -19.56 -3.29 7.21
CA TYR A 44 -18.36 -3.25 6.39
C TYR A 44 -17.93 -1.80 6.19
N VAL A 45 -16.66 -1.53 6.37
CA VAL A 45 -16.06 -0.21 6.18
C VAL A 45 -14.80 -0.33 5.33
N ASP A 46 -14.52 0.72 4.57
CA ASP A 46 -13.28 0.82 3.83
C ASP A 46 -12.22 1.43 4.73
N PHE A 47 -11.18 0.64 4.99
CA PHE A 47 -10.09 1.00 5.90
C PHE A 47 -8.78 1.15 5.13
N PRO A 48 -7.94 2.15 5.45
CA PRO A 48 -6.63 2.25 4.83
C PRO A 48 -5.81 0.98 5.03
N LEU A 49 -5.23 0.46 3.97
CA LEU A 49 -4.31 -0.69 4.03
C LEU A 49 -3.10 -0.36 4.92
N PHE A 50 -2.63 0.88 4.84
CA PHE A 50 -1.54 1.40 5.68
C PHE A 50 -2.06 2.61 6.47
N PRO A 51 -2.67 2.41 7.65
CA PRO A 51 -3.24 3.52 8.41
C PRO A 51 -2.23 4.65 8.65
N GLY A 52 -2.64 5.88 8.38
CA GLY A 52 -1.79 7.05 8.50
C GLY A 52 -0.92 7.34 7.28
N TYR A 53 -1.01 6.54 6.22
CA TYR A 53 -0.19 6.70 5.02
C TYR A 53 -1.03 6.65 3.75
N MET A 54 -0.60 7.41 2.77
CA MET A 54 -1.11 7.33 1.40
C MET A 54 -0.02 7.75 0.42
N PHE A 55 -0.29 7.64 -0.86
CA PHE A 55 0.71 7.88 -1.89
C PHE A 55 0.25 8.99 -2.83
N VAL A 56 1.22 9.77 -3.30
CA VAL A 56 1.00 10.83 -4.28
C VAL A 56 1.97 10.67 -5.43
N HIS A 57 1.50 10.96 -6.64
CA HIS A 57 2.31 10.95 -7.85
C HIS A 57 2.47 12.39 -8.33
N ALA A 58 3.67 12.93 -8.18
CA ALA A 58 3.88 14.35 -8.41
C ALA A 58 5.33 14.68 -8.76
N ASP A 59 5.53 15.85 -9.36
CA ASP A 59 6.84 16.46 -9.51
C ASP A 59 7.30 17.09 -8.20
N LYS A 60 8.59 17.30 -8.06
CA LYS A 60 9.16 17.94 -6.86
C LYS A 60 8.53 19.29 -6.53
N GLU A 61 8.19 20.08 -7.54
CA GLU A 61 7.56 21.39 -7.36
C GLU A 61 6.19 21.29 -6.70
N ARG A 62 5.43 20.23 -7.02
CA ARG A 62 4.10 20.02 -6.45
C ARG A 62 4.16 19.47 -5.02
N LEU A 63 5.30 18.97 -4.57
CA LEU A 63 5.44 18.45 -3.20
C LEU A 63 5.27 19.54 -2.14
N PHE A 64 5.58 20.78 -2.47
CA PHE A 64 5.29 21.91 -1.58
C PHE A 64 3.77 22.01 -1.29
N ASP A 65 2.95 21.91 -2.32
CA ASP A 65 1.49 21.94 -2.16
C ASP A 65 0.99 20.75 -1.34
N VAL A 66 1.59 19.58 -1.55
CA VAL A 66 1.28 18.37 -0.78
C VAL A 66 1.61 18.57 0.70
N LYS A 67 2.80 19.05 0.99
CA LYS A 67 3.28 19.25 2.37
C LYS A 67 2.38 20.17 3.18
N TYR A 68 1.87 21.23 2.55
CA TYR A 68 1.03 22.22 3.23
C TYR A 68 -0.47 21.95 3.10
N THR A 69 -0.85 20.79 2.60
CA THR A 69 -2.25 20.36 2.58
C THR A 69 -2.70 19.99 3.99
N ARG A 70 -3.89 20.45 4.36
CA ARG A 70 -4.47 20.15 5.67
C ARG A 70 -4.59 18.65 5.88
N GLY A 71 -4.10 18.18 7.02
CA GLY A 71 -4.10 16.76 7.37
C GLY A 71 -2.81 16.03 7.05
N VAL A 72 -1.94 16.59 6.23
CA VAL A 72 -0.61 16.04 5.96
C VAL A 72 0.33 16.46 7.08
N THR A 73 1.00 15.49 7.69
CA THR A 73 1.99 15.77 8.73
C THR A 73 3.39 15.88 8.15
N ARG A 74 3.74 15.04 7.19
CA ARG A 74 5.04 15.07 6.52
C ARG A 74 5.04 14.22 5.26
N ILE A 75 6.02 14.46 4.41
CA ILE A 75 6.35 13.58 3.27
C ILE A 75 7.49 12.68 3.72
N ILE A 76 7.38 11.39 3.42
CA ILE A 76 8.36 10.40 3.89
C ILE A 76 9.65 10.49 3.09
N GLY A 77 10.77 10.43 3.79
CA GLY A 77 12.10 10.40 3.20
C GLY A 77 13.08 9.68 4.10
N THR A 78 14.24 9.32 3.54
CA THR A 78 15.33 8.71 4.30
C THR A 78 16.15 9.76 5.06
N ASP A 79 16.13 11.01 4.57
CA ASP A 79 16.77 12.16 5.19
C ASP A 79 15.73 13.17 5.65
N LEU A 80 16.10 14.01 6.63
CA LEU A 80 15.19 14.93 7.33
C LEU A 80 14.47 15.93 6.41
N ASP A 81 15.06 16.28 5.27
CA ASP A 81 14.56 17.35 4.41
C ASP A 81 14.31 16.95 2.95
N GLU A 82 14.60 15.70 2.58
CA GLU A 82 14.40 15.26 1.21
C GLU A 82 13.41 14.08 1.11
N PRO A 83 12.28 14.28 0.41
CA PRO A 83 11.38 13.18 0.10
C PRO A 83 12.09 12.13 -0.75
N THR A 84 11.85 10.87 -0.42
CA THR A 84 12.43 9.73 -1.15
C THR A 84 11.34 9.10 -2.02
N PRO A 85 11.55 9.02 -3.34
CA PRO A 85 10.59 8.35 -4.22
C PRO A 85 10.43 6.88 -3.87
N ILE A 86 9.21 6.39 -4.02
CA ILE A 86 8.90 4.96 -3.92
C ILE A 86 9.04 4.34 -5.30
N PRO A 87 9.68 3.16 -5.43
CA PRO A 87 9.71 2.46 -6.70
C PRO A 87 8.29 2.24 -7.24
N GLU A 88 8.05 2.63 -8.47
CA GLU A 88 6.72 2.52 -9.09
C GLU A 88 6.19 1.10 -9.05
N LYS A 89 7.08 0.11 -9.20
CA LYS A 89 6.69 -1.30 -9.15
C LYS A 89 5.96 -1.66 -7.85
N GLN A 90 6.39 -1.13 -6.71
CA GLN A 90 5.74 -1.42 -5.42
C GLN A 90 4.31 -0.88 -5.39
N ILE A 91 4.07 0.28 -5.95
CA ILE A 91 2.72 0.86 -6.06
C ILE A 91 1.86 0.06 -7.04
N LEU A 92 2.42 -0.27 -8.21
CA LEU A 92 1.69 -1.02 -9.24
C LEU A 92 1.32 -2.43 -8.77
N ASP A 93 2.18 -3.10 -8.02
CA ASP A 93 1.90 -4.43 -7.48
C ASP A 93 0.68 -4.40 -6.56
N ILE A 94 0.59 -3.40 -5.67
CA ILE A 94 -0.57 -3.24 -4.79
C ILE A 94 -1.83 -2.94 -5.61
N LYS A 95 -1.74 -2.04 -6.59
CA LYS A 95 -2.87 -1.73 -7.46
C LYS A 95 -3.37 -2.97 -8.21
N THR A 96 -2.45 -3.78 -8.71
CA THR A 96 -2.80 -5.01 -9.44
C THR A 96 -3.59 -5.97 -8.54
N ILE A 97 -3.16 -6.18 -7.30
CA ILE A 97 -3.87 -7.04 -6.38
C ILE A 97 -5.25 -6.47 -6.05
N MET A 98 -5.34 -5.15 -5.84
CA MET A 98 -6.61 -4.49 -5.51
C MET A 98 -7.61 -4.51 -6.66
N GLU A 99 -7.15 -4.53 -7.90
CA GLU A 99 -7.99 -4.65 -9.09
C GLU A 99 -8.44 -6.09 -9.34
N SER A 100 -7.80 -7.06 -8.70
CA SER A 100 -8.20 -8.48 -8.73
C SER A 100 -9.25 -8.76 -7.67
N ASP A 101 -9.86 -9.95 -7.73
CA ASP A 101 -10.79 -10.41 -6.70
C ASP A 101 -10.08 -10.99 -5.46
N VAL A 102 -8.75 -11.00 -5.48
CA VAL A 102 -7.96 -11.55 -4.37
C VAL A 102 -7.91 -10.54 -3.24
N LYS A 103 -8.25 -10.99 -2.04
CA LYS A 103 -8.23 -10.16 -0.85
C LYS A 103 -6.81 -9.81 -0.44
N LEU A 104 -6.56 -8.54 -0.17
CA LEU A 104 -5.29 -8.02 0.32
C LEU A 104 -5.46 -7.56 1.77
N ASP A 105 -4.61 -8.05 2.64
CA ASP A 105 -4.63 -7.71 4.07
C ASP A 105 -3.32 -7.08 4.51
N PRO A 106 -3.34 -6.18 5.53
CA PRO A 106 -2.12 -5.72 6.16
C PRO A 106 -1.31 -6.91 6.69
N PHE A 107 0.00 -6.83 6.55
CA PHE A 107 0.89 -7.89 6.99
C PHE A 107 2.18 -7.29 7.54
N PRO A 108 2.78 -7.88 8.58
CA PRO A 108 4.05 -7.40 9.11
C PRO A 108 5.13 -7.35 8.04
N TYR A 109 5.98 -6.34 8.10
CA TYR A 109 7.09 -6.22 7.17
C TYR A 109 8.06 -7.40 7.35
N ILE A 110 8.35 -8.07 6.24
CA ILE A 110 9.27 -9.20 6.21
C ILE A 110 10.48 -8.80 5.39
N LYS A 111 11.62 -8.67 6.05
CA LYS A 111 12.87 -8.24 5.42
C LYS A 111 13.51 -9.37 4.62
N LYS A 112 13.44 -10.60 5.12
CA LYS A 112 14.01 -11.78 4.50
C LYS A 112 12.95 -12.86 4.36
N GLY A 113 13.01 -13.59 3.26
CA GLY A 113 12.12 -14.70 3.01
C GLY A 113 12.35 -15.28 1.63
N ARG A 114 11.48 -16.17 1.24
CA ARG A 114 11.56 -16.88 -0.01
C ARG A 114 11.00 -16.03 -1.15
N ALA A 115 11.88 -15.52 -2.01
CA ALA A 115 11.46 -14.73 -3.16
C ALA A 115 10.80 -15.62 -4.20
N VAL A 116 9.62 -15.25 -4.65
CA VAL A 116 8.85 -16.01 -5.62
C VAL A 116 8.18 -15.10 -6.65
N ARG A 117 7.81 -15.69 -7.78
CA ARG A 117 6.98 -15.06 -8.80
C ARG A 117 5.70 -15.88 -8.98
N VAL A 118 4.59 -15.21 -9.14
CA VAL A 118 3.32 -15.87 -9.46
C VAL A 118 3.33 -16.22 -10.95
N LYS A 119 3.24 -17.51 -11.28
CA LYS A 119 3.28 -18.01 -12.65
C LYS A 119 1.92 -18.22 -13.28
N SER A 120 0.87 -18.31 -12.49
CA SER A 120 -0.50 -18.55 -12.96
C SER A 120 -1.53 -17.96 -12.00
N GLY A 121 -2.77 -17.80 -12.47
CA GLY A 121 -3.87 -17.28 -11.70
C GLY A 121 -4.02 -15.75 -11.80
N PRO A 122 -4.91 -15.16 -10.96
CA PRO A 122 -5.24 -13.73 -11.05
C PRO A 122 -4.06 -12.80 -10.79
N LEU A 123 -3.06 -13.24 -10.05
CA LEU A 123 -1.90 -12.44 -9.67
C LEU A 123 -0.66 -12.74 -10.52
N LYS A 124 -0.83 -13.41 -11.67
CA LYS A 124 0.27 -13.77 -12.55
C LYS A 124 1.20 -12.59 -12.83
N GLY A 125 2.50 -12.83 -12.68
CA GLY A 125 3.55 -11.83 -12.92
C GLY A 125 4.00 -11.07 -11.68
N LEU A 126 3.25 -11.13 -10.59
CA LEU A 126 3.65 -10.48 -9.36
C LEU A 126 4.79 -11.23 -8.68
N GLU A 127 5.69 -10.47 -8.09
CA GLU A 127 6.82 -10.98 -7.33
C GLU A 127 6.69 -10.52 -5.88
N GLY A 128 7.10 -11.35 -4.96
CA GLY A 128 7.06 -11.03 -3.54
C GLY A 128 7.72 -12.11 -2.70
N VAL A 129 7.46 -12.07 -1.42
CA VAL A 129 7.99 -13.04 -0.47
C VAL A 129 6.89 -14.03 -0.11
N LEU A 130 7.19 -15.32 -0.25
CA LEU A 130 6.25 -16.39 0.12
C LEU A 130 6.42 -16.70 1.60
N VAL A 131 5.31 -16.70 2.33
CA VAL A 131 5.24 -17.14 3.71
C VAL A 131 4.14 -18.17 3.87
N GLU A 132 4.32 -19.08 4.83
CA GLU A 132 3.31 -20.06 5.20
C GLU A 132 2.88 -19.80 6.65
N ARG A 133 1.57 -19.73 6.87
CA ARG A 133 0.99 -19.65 8.21
C ARG A 133 -0.25 -20.49 8.28
N LYS A 134 -0.32 -21.38 9.26
CA LYS A 134 -1.49 -22.27 9.51
C LYS A 134 -1.92 -23.03 8.25
N GLY A 135 -0.96 -23.53 7.49
CA GLY A 135 -1.22 -24.29 6.27
C GLY A 135 -1.61 -23.45 5.05
N LEU A 136 -1.65 -22.13 5.18
CA LEU A 136 -1.96 -21.23 4.08
C LEU A 136 -0.68 -20.53 3.60
N TYR A 137 -0.58 -20.40 2.27
CA TYR A 137 0.52 -19.66 1.65
C TYR A 137 0.08 -18.24 1.33
N LYS A 138 0.94 -17.29 1.64
CA LYS A 138 0.70 -15.86 1.39
C LYS A 138 1.85 -15.25 0.61
N LEU A 139 1.49 -14.45 -0.39
CA LEU A 139 2.43 -13.60 -1.10
C LEU A 139 2.46 -12.26 -0.39
N VAL A 140 3.62 -11.88 0.13
CA VAL A 140 3.81 -10.61 0.83
C VAL A 140 4.44 -9.60 -0.13
N ILE A 141 3.75 -8.51 -0.35
CA ILE A 141 4.24 -7.34 -1.08
C ILE A 141 4.69 -6.30 -0.06
N ARG A 142 5.82 -5.66 -0.31
CA ARG A 142 6.43 -4.72 0.64
C ARG A 142 6.48 -3.31 0.09
N ILE A 143 6.29 -2.35 0.98
CA ILE A 143 6.69 -0.96 0.74
C ILE A 143 7.88 -0.70 1.66
N ASP A 144 9.07 -0.84 1.13
CA ASP A 144 10.31 -0.81 1.91
C ASP A 144 10.51 0.50 2.66
N LEU A 145 10.19 1.62 2.03
CA LEU A 145 10.33 2.94 2.64
C LEU A 145 9.47 3.08 3.91
N LEU A 146 8.30 2.46 3.94
CA LEU A 146 7.39 2.49 5.09
C LEU A 146 7.66 1.37 6.10
N GLN A 147 8.50 0.39 5.77
CA GLN A 147 8.68 -0.83 6.57
C GLN A 147 7.33 -1.51 6.84
N LYS A 148 6.48 -1.58 5.82
CA LYS A 148 5.15 -2.16 5.89
C LYS A 148 4.94 -3.16 4.76
N GLY A 149 4.05 -4.11 4.99
CA GLY A 149 3.70 -5.13 4.02
C GLY A 149 2.19 -5.34 3.92
N ALA A 150 1.81 -6.00 2.86
CA ALA A 150 0.45 -6.47 2.63
C ALA A 150 0.53 -7.88 2.03
N ALA A 151 -0.41 -8.73 2.38
CA ALA A 151 -0.39 -10.12 1.95
C ALA A 151 -1.66 -10.51 1.23
N ALA A 152 -1.48 -11.30 0.17
CA ALA A 152 -2.57 -11.96 -0.54
C ALA A 152 -2.38 -13.47 -0.44
N GLU A 153 -3.46 -14.21 -0.25
CA GLU A 153 -3.42 -15.66 -0.23
C GLU A 153 -3.19 -16.21 -1.64
N VAL A 154 -2.28 -17.16 -1.77
CA VAL A 154 -1.93 -17.79 -3.06
C VAL A 154 -1.86 -19.31 -2.91
N TYR A 155 -2.06 -20.03 -4.00
CA TYR A 155 -1.80 -21.46 -4.04
C TYR A 155 -0.32 -21.70 -4.31
N ILE A 156 0.26 -22.66 -3.60
CA ILE A 156 1.69 -23.00 -3.80
C ILE A 156 1.98 -23.43 -5.25
N SER A 157 1.00 -24.03 -5.91
CA SER A 157 1.11 -24.46 -7.31
C SER A 157 1.18 -23.30 -8.28
N ASP A 158 0.79 -22.09 -7.87
CA ASP A 158 0.77 -20.89 -8.71
C ASP A 158 2.05 -20.06 -8.63
N VAL A 159 2.99 -20.44 -7.78
CA VAL A 159 4.23 -19.67 -7.57
C VAL A 159 5.46 -20.48 -7.94
N GLU A 160 6.53 -19.78 -8.30
CA GLU A 160 7.83 -20.34 -8.60
C GLU A 160 8.95 -19.52 -7.96
N PRO A 161 10.07 -20.16 -7.55
CA PRO A 161 11.21 -19.42 -7.02
C PRO A 161 11.83 -18.50 -8.07
N ILE A 162 12.39 -17.39 -7.61
CA ILE A 162 13.19 -16.50 -8.44
C ILE A 162 14.58 -16.27 -7.86
#